data_3a3ddcc3a3819514bf67586756750d81
#
_entry.id   3a3ddcc3a3819514bf67586756750d81
#
_cell.length_a   1.000
_cell.length_b   1.000
_cell.length_c   1.000
_cell.angle_alpha   90.00
_cell.angle_beta   90.00
_cell.angle_gamma   90.00
#
_symmetry.space_group_name_H-M   'P 1'
#
loop_
_entity.id
_entity.type
_entity.pdbx_description
1 polymer ?
#
loop_
_entity_poly.entity_id
_entity_poly.type
_entity_poly.pdbx_seq_one_letter_code
_entity_poly.pdbx_strand_id
1 'polypeptide(L)'
;AMLSEKALGRLRLDKATQERTLTLIARHDLPVEPTRRWVGRWLSRLGEEIFFDLMTLKRADGLACALPGGEREQIRRQAEELARVMVAEEACFTMKDLAVNGRDALAAGLRGPAIGQALRELLDQVAQGELPNERDVLMTQLDHQKWSLD
;
A
#
# COMPACT_ATOMS: atom_id res chain seq x y z
N ALA A 1 2.83 -11.93 16.80
CA ALA A 1 3.70 -10.72 16.84
C ALA A 1 4.79 -10.82 17.93
N MET A 2 4.46 -10.95 19.21
CA MET A 2 5.47 -10.99 20.32
C MET A 2 6.54 -12.08 20.23
N LEU A 3 6.23 -13.27 19.72
CA LEU A 3 7.21 -14.37 19.58
C LEU A 3 8.18 -14.07 18.45
N SER A 4 7.70 -13.50 17.35
CA SER A 4 8.51 -13.11 16.19
C SER A 4 9.50 -11.99 16.51
N GLU A 5 9.07 -10.97 17.26
CA GLU A 5 9.94 -9.86 17.70
C GLU A 5 11.09 -10.34 18.59
N LYS A 6 10.80 -11.25 19.55
CA LYS A 6 11.83 -11.85 20.41
C LYS A 6 12.82 -12.70 19.62
N ALA A 7 12.35 -13.46 18.63
CA ALA A 7 13.20 -14.30 17.79
C ALA A 7 14.12 -13.43 16.91
N LEU A 8 13.58 -12.39 16.27
CA LEU A 8 14.34 -11.46 15.41
C LEU A 8 15.38 -10.66 16.20
N GLY A 9 15.07 -10.25 17.44
CA GLY A 9 16.04 -9.59 18.32
C GLY A 9 17.26 -10.42 18.66
N ARG A 10 17.13 -11.76 18.71
CA ARG A 10 18.24 -12.70 18.92
C ARG A 10 19.15 -12.85 17.70
N LEU A 11 18.60 -12.65 16.50
CA LEU A 11 19.34 -12.81 15.23
C LEU A 11 20.25 -11.63 14.90
N ARG A 12 20.25 -10.56 15.69
CA ARG A 12 21.06 -9.33 15.49
C ARG A 12 20.94 -8.75 14.08
N LEU A 13 19.77 -8.89 13.46
CA LEU A 13 19.48 -8.29 12.17
C LEU A 13 19.41 -6.76 12.30
N ASP A 14 19.71 -6.05 11.23
CA ASP A 14 19.50 -4.60 11.17
C ASP A 14 18.01 -4.25 11.30
N LYS A 15 17.73 -3.01 11.70
CA LYS A 15 16.38 -2.54 12.01
C LYS A 15 15.45 -2.63 10.79
N ALA A 16 15.95 -2.28 9.60
CA ALA A 16 15.15 -2.31 8.37
C ALA A 16 14.71 -3.73 8.03
N THR A 17 15.62 -4.71 8.12
CA THR A 17 15.31 -6.14 7.92
C THR A 17 14.30 -6.65 8.95
N GLN A 18 14.42 -6.22 10.22
CA GLN A 18 13.45 -6.60 11.26
C GLN A 18 12.06 -6.05 10.95
N GLU A 19 11.93 -4.76 10.62
CA GLU A 19 10.66 -4.11 10.31
C GLU A 19 10.01 -4.73 9.06
N ARG A 20 10.80 -4.99 8.00
CA ARG A 20 10.34 -5.70 6.79
C ARG A 20 9.80 -7.08 7.12
N THR A 21 10.55 -7.87 7.88
CA THR A 21 10.14 -9.23 8.28
C THR A 21 8.87 -9.22 9.12
N LEU A 22 8.76 -8.31 10.09
CA LEU A 22 7.55 -8.17 10.92
C LEU A 22 6.33 -7.77 10.08
N THR A 23 6.52 -6.90 9.09
CA THR A 23 5.46 -6.50 8.16
C THR A 23 4.97 -7.69 7.34
N LEU A 24 5.88 -8.51 6.81
CA LEU A 24 5.55 -9.71 6.04
C LEU A 24 4.82 -10.73 6.90
N ILE A 25 5.30 -10.99 8.13
CA ILE A 25 4.65 -11.89 9.08
C ILE A 25 3.25 -11.38 9.45
N ALA A 26 3.07 -10.08 9.67
CA ALA A 26 1.78 -9.51 10.00
C ALA A 26 0.76 -9.56 8.85
N ARG A 27 1.22 -9.76 7.61
CA ARG A 27 0.41 -9.72 6.38
C ARG A 27 0.33 -11.04 5.62
N HIS A 28 1.01 -12.11 6.10
CA HIS A 28 1.05 -13.38 5.38
C HIS A 28 -0.34 -13.99 5.17
N ASP A 29 -1.28 -13.82 6.10
CA ASP A 29 -2.66 -14.32 6.02
C ASP A 29 -3.61 -13.45 5.19
N LEU A 30 -3.14 -12.26 4.72
CA LEU A 30 -3.99 -11.33 3.99
C LEU A 30 -4.58 -12.01 2.75
N PRO A 31 -5.91 -12.03 2.55
CA PRO A 31 -6.51 -12.54 1.33
C PRO A 31 -6.08 -11.66 0.14
N VAL A 32 -5.75 -12.30 -0.99
CA VAL A 32 -5.33 -11.63 -2.22
C VAL A 32 -6.54 -11.46 -3.13
N GLU A 33 -6.73 -10.26 -3.68
CA GLU A 33 -7.74 -9.96 -4.68
C GLU A 33 -7.05 -9.38 -5.93
N PRO A 34 -7.27 -9.95 -7.13
CA PRO A 34 -6.62 -9.49 -8.35
C PRO A 34 -7.38 -8.30 -8.95
N THR A 35 -7.56 -7.23 -8.16
CA THR A 35 -8.25 -6.00 -8.58
C THR A 35 -7.34 -4.79 -8.46
N ARG A 36 -7.48 -3.79 -9.36
CA ARG A 36 -6.70 -2.54 -9.28
C ARG A 36 -6.85 -1.87 -7.91
N ARG A 37 -8.05 -1.90 -7.33
CA ARG A 37 -8.33 -1.33 -6.01
C ARG A 37 -7.51 -2.01 -4.92
N TRP A 38 -7.50 -3.35 -4.88
CA TRP A 38 -6.74 -4.10 -3.87
C TRP A 38 -5.24 -3.93 -4.07
N VAL A 39 -4.77 -4.12 -5.30
CA VAL A 39 -3.34 -4.00 -5.66
C VAL A 39 -2.81 -2.60 -5.39
N GLY A 40 -3.52 -1.55 -5.84
CA GLY A 40 -3.14 -0.16 -5.63
C GLY A 40 -3.07 0.21 -4.14
N ARG A 41 -4.07 -0.21 -3.35
CA ARG A 41 -4.05 -0.03 -1.90
C ARG A 41 -2.80 -0.62 -1.24
N TRP A 42 -2.43 -1.83 -1.62
CA TRP A 42 -1.30 -2.50 -0.98
C TRP A 42 0.05 -2.04 -1.52
N LEU A 43 0.16 -1.67 -2.78
CA LEU A 43 1.35 -0.98 -3.32
C LEU A 43 1.58 0.36 -2.59
N SER A 44 0.54 1.15 -2.40
CA SER A 44 0.64 2.42 -1.67
C SER A 44 1.06 2.26 -0.20
N ARG A 45 0.56 1.22 0.49
CA ARG A 45 0.80 1.01 1.92
C ARG A 45 2.11 0.31 2.24
N LEU A 46 2.52 -0.62 1.41
CA LEU A 46 3.71 -1.44 1.63
C LEU A 46 4.93 -0.95 0.86
N GLY A 47 4.69 -0.23 -0.24
CA GLY A 47 5.70 0.00 -1.26
C GLY A 47 5.90 -1.22 -2.15
N GLU A 48 6.48 -0.99 -3.31
CA GLU A 48 6.68 -2.00 -4.36
C GLU A 48 7.46 -3.21 -3.84
N GLU A 49 8.61 -2.96 -3.20
CA GLU A 49 9.52 -4.01 -2.75
C GLU A 49 8.86 -4.98 -1.76
N ILE A 50 8.21 -4.47 -0.72
CA ILE A 50 7.55 -5.30 0.31
C ILE A 50 6.31 -5.99 -0.29
N PHE A 51 5.61 -5.36 -1.23
CA PHE A 51 4.49 -5.99 -1.92
C PHE A 51 4.92 -7.26 -2.67
N PHE A 52 5.99 -7.18 -3.48
CA PHE A 52 6.47 -8.35 -4.22
C PHE A 52 7.08 -9.42 -3.32
N ASP A 53 7.71 -9.03 -2.21
CA ASP A 53 8.13 -9.98 -1.17
C ASP A 53 6.95 -10.72 -0.56
N LEU A 54 5.86 -10.02 -0.27
CA LEU A 54 4.64 -10.64 0.25
C LEU A 54 4.07 -11.65 -0.75
N MET A 55 4.06 -11.32 -2.05
CA MET A 55 3.63 -12.27 -3.10
C MET A 55 4.54 -13.51 -3.16
N THR A 56 5.84 -13.31 -3.00
CA THR A 56 6.83 -14.40 -2.95
C THR A 56 6.64 -15.28 -1.72
N LEU A 57 6.43 -14.70 -0.54
CA LEU A 57 6.13 -15.41 0.70
C LEU A 57 4.85 -16.25 0.57
N LYS A 58 3.79 -15.68 0.04
CA LYS A 58 2.52 -16.38 -0.21
C LYS A 58 2.65 -17.55 -1.18
N ARG A 59 3.51 -17.41 -2.18
CA ARG A 59 3.83 -18.51 -3.10
C ARG A 59 4.53 -19.65 -2.37
N ALA A 60 5.54 -19.33 -1.54
CA ALA A 60 6.29 -20.34 -0.78
C ALA A 60 5.37 -21.07 0.21
N ASP A 61 4.50 -20.34 0.90
CA ASP A 61 3.52 -20.90 1.82
C ASP A 61 2.52 -21.83 1.10
N GLY A 62 1.99 -21.40 -0.03
CA GLY A 62 1.11 -22.24 -0.86
C GLY A 62 1.77 -23.55 -1.33
N LEU A 63 3.05 -23.51 -1.69
CA LEU A 63 3.83 -24.70 -2.07
C LEU A 63 4.06 -25.63 -0.87
N ALA A 64 4.33 -25.09 0.31
CA ALA A 64 4.53 -25.85 1.53
C ALA A 64 3.25 -26.57 1.99
N CYS A 65 2.08 -25.96 1.76
CA CYS A 65 0.78 -26.56 2.10
C CYS A 65 0.31 -27.65 1.11
N ALA A 66 1.15 -28.10 0.18
CA ALA A 66 0.87 -29.16 -0.79
C ALA A 66 -0.41 -28.96 -1.62
N LEU A 67 -0.82 -27.73 -1.89
CA LEU A 67 -1.92 -27.34 -2.77
C LEU A 67 -1.38 -26.77 -4.09
N PRO A 68 -0.76 -27.59 -4.95
CA PRO A 68 -0.17 -27.10 -6.19
C PRO A 68 -1.27 -26.71 -7.17
N GLY A 69 -1.13 -25.52 -7.78
CA GLY A 69 -1.88 -25.09 -8.95
C GLY A 69 -3.35 -24.75 -8.72
N GLY A 70 -3.76 -24.50 -7.47
CA GLY A 70 -5.13 -24.14 -7.14
C GLY A 70 -5.48 -22.70 -7.47
N GLU A 71 -6.75 -22.36 -7.32
CA GLU A 71 -7.35 -21.05 -7.52
C GLU A 71 -6.55 -19.92 -6.80
N ARG A 72 -6.05 -20.17 -5.60
CA ARG A 72 -5.24 -19.22 -4.83
C ARG A 72 -3.95 -18.81 -5.55
N GLU A 73 -3.26 -19.75 -6.19
CA GLU A 73 -2.04 -19.46 -6.93
C GLU A 73 -2.35 -18.65 -8.20
N GLN A 74 -3.46 -18.95 -8.86
CA GLN A 74 -3.91 -18.17 -10.02
C GLN A 74 -4.26 -16.74 -9.63
N ILE A 75 -5.02 -16.55 -8.56
CA ILE A 75 -5.37 -15.23 -8.01
C ILE A 75 -4.09 -14.45 -7.65
N ARG A 76 -3.14 -15.09 -6.98
CA ARG A 76 -1.85 -14.47 -6.63
C ARG A 76 -1.08 -14.01 -7.88
N ARG A 77 -0.98 -14.87 -8.91
CA ARG A 77 -0.31 -14.52 -10.18
C ARG A 77 -0.98 -13.36 -10.88
N GLN A 78 -2.30 -13.35 -10.94
CA GLN A 78 -3.05 -12.25 -11.54
C GLN A 78 -2.83 -10.93 -10.79
N ALA A 79 -2.81 -10.94 -9.46
CA ALA A 79 -2.53 -9.76 -8.66
C ALA A 79 -1.09 -9.27 -8.85
N GLU A 80 -0.11 -10.19 -8.93
CA GLU A 80 1.30 -9.86 -9.18
C GLU A 80 1.51 -9.25 -10.57
N GLU A 81 0.89 -9.83 -11.61
CA GLU A 81 0.95 -9.29 -12.96
C GLU A 81 0.30 -7.91 -13.06
N LEU A 82 -0.87 -7.75 -12.45
CA LEU A 82 -1.54 -6.45 -12.39
C LEU A 82 -0.67 -5.39 -11.67
N ALA A 83 0.02 -5.78 -10.60
CA ALA A 83 0.93 -4.88 -9.90
C ALA A 83 2.09 -4.44 -10.80
N ARG A 84 2.69 -5.35 -11.58
CA ARG A 84 3.74 -5.03 -12.55
C ARG A 84 3.27 -4.04 -13.61
N VAL A 85 2.05 -4.24 -14.14
CA VAL A 85 1.43 -3.32 -15.10
C VAL A 85 1.23 -1.94 -14.45
N MET A 86 0.67 -1.88 -13.25
CA MET A 86 0.42 -0.61 -12.56
C MET A 86 1.71 0.14 -12.23
N VAL A 87 2.78 -0.57 -11.86
CA VAL A 87 4.11 0.04 -11.63
C VAL A 87 4.69 0.55 -12.95
N ALA A 88 4.58 -0.21 -14.04
CA ALA A 88 5.06 0.22 -15.37
C ALA A 88 4.28 1.41 -15.94
N GLU A 89 3.02 1.58 -15.57
CA GLU A 89 2.18 2.75 -15.91
C GLU A 89 2.52 3.99 -15.06
N GLU A 90 3.54 3.93 -14.19
CA GLU A 90 3.91 5.00 -13.25
C GLU A 90 2.71 5.49 -12.41
N ALA A 91 1.84 4.58 -12.02
CA ALA A 91 0.69 4.91 -11.21
C ALA A 91 1.11 5.51 -9.86
N CYS A 92 0.30 6.42 -9.34
CA CYS A 92 0.58 7.15 -8.10
C CYS A 92 0.46 6.21 -6.88
N PHE A 93 1.60 5.90 -6.24
CA PHE A 93 1.64 5.08 -5.03
C PHE A 93 2.32 5.76 -3.85
N THR A 94 2.96 6.90 -4.06
CA THR A 94 3.64 7.64 -3.00
C THR A 94 3.13 9.06 -2.90
N MET A 95 3.32 9.68 -1.73
CA MET A 95 2.95 11.07 -1.50
C MET A 95 3.64 12.06 -2.46
N LYS A 96 4.77 11.66 -3.05
CA LYS A 96 5.52 12.49 -4.01
C LYS A 96 4.88 12.48 -5.39
N ASP A 97 4.14 11.43 -5.71
CA ASP A 97 3.49 11.24 -7.01
C ASP A 97 2.14 11.97 -7.09
N LEU A 98 1.59 12.42 -5.94
CA LEU A 98 0.36 13.20 -5.91
C LEU A 98 0.51 14.54 -6.62
N ALA A 99 -0.50 14.92 -7.41
CA ALA A 99 -0.57 16.21 -8.08
C ALA A 99 -0.78 17.41 -7.11
N VAL A 100 -0.99 17.13 -5.82
CA VAL A 100 -1.09 18.10 -4.72
C VAL A 100 -0.13 17.75 -3.60
N ASN A 101 0.22 18.74 -2.78
CA ASN A 101 1.19 18.58 -1.72
C ASN A 101 0.75 19.32 -0.43
N GLY A 102 1.60 19.32 0.61
CA GLY A 102 1.29 19.95 1.89
C GLY A 102 1.02 21.45 1.82
N ARG A 103 1.59 22.17 0.84
CA ARG A 103 1.31 23.60 0.64
C ARG A 103 -0.11 23.80 0.10
N ASP A 104 -0.54 22.91 -0.78
CA ASP A 104 -1.89 22.94 -1.33
C ASP A 104 -2.92 22.67 -0.25
N ALA A 105 -2.68 21.67 0.60
CA ALA A 105 -3.52 21.36 1.75
C ALA A 105 -3.57 22.53 2.76
N LEU A 106 -2.43 23.21 2.97
CA LEU A 106 -2.37 24.41 3.81
C LEU A 106 -3.19 25.56 3.19
N ALA A 107 -3.11 25.77 1.87
CA ALA A 107 -3.87 26.77 1.13
C ALA A 107 -5.39 26.48 1.19
N ALA A 108 -5.80 25.21 1.12
CA ALA A 108 -7.17 24.76 1.33
C ALA A 108 -7.67 24.97 2.78
N GLY A 109 -6.79 25.39 3.70
CA GLY A 109 -7.15 25.75 5.07
C GLY A 109 -6.89 24.67 6.11
N LEU A 110 -6.36 23.50 5.72
CA LEU A 110 -5.95 22.44 6.64
C LEU A 110 -4.74 22.86 7.47
N ARG A 111 -4.60 22.32 8.69
CA ARG A 111 -3.51 22.67 9.62
C ARG A 111 -2.98 21.43 10.35
N GLY A 112 -1.71 21.49 10.73
CA GLY A 112 -1.07 20.48 11.58
C GLY A 112 -1.21 19.05 11.05
N PRO A 113 -1.57 18.09 11.91
CA PRO A 113 -1.69 16.66 11.52
C PRO A 113 -2.73 16.38 10.44
N ALA A 114 -3.77 17.24 10.32
CA ALA A 114 -4.83 17.07 9.31
C ALA A 114 -4.29 17.14 7.88
N ILE A 115 -3.23 17.92 7.63
CA ILE A 115 -2.56 17.96 6.32
C ILE A 115 -2.08 16.57 5.92
N GLY A 116 -1.33 15.90 6.81
CA GLY A 116 -0.79 14.57 6.52
C GLY A 116 -1.86 13.49 6.41
N GLN A 117 -2.96 13.63 7.15
CA GLN A 117 -4.10 12.72 7.06
C GLN A 117 -4.81 12.88 5.72
N ALA A 118 -5.18 14.10 5.35
CA ALA A 118 -5.86 14.42 4.11
C ALA A 118 -5.07 13.92 2.87
N LEU A 119 -3.77 14.17 2.82
CA LEU A 119 -2.93 13.70 1.72
C LEU A 119 -2.82 12.17 1.66
N ARG A 120 -2.78 11.48 2.81
CA ARG A 120 -2.82 10.00 2.82
C ARG A 120 -4.14 9.44 2.32
N GLU A 121 -5.26 10.06 2.69
CA GLU A 121 -6.58 9.66 2.20
C GLU A 121 -6.70 9.88 0.69
N LEU A 122 -6.21 11.00 0.17
CA LEU A 122 -6.16 11.24 -1.28
C LEU A 122 -5.26 10.22 -1.98
N LEU A 123 -4.09 9.92 -1.43
CA LEU A 123 -3.22 8.90 -1.99
C LEU A 123 -3.90 7.53 -2.03
N ASP A 124 -4.58 7.13 -0.97
CA ASP A 124 -5.33 5.87 -0.92
C ASP A 124 -6.41 5.82 -2.01
N GLN A 125 -7.16 6.91 -2.22
CA GLN A 125 -8.21 7.00 -3.24
C GLN A 125 -7.64 6.97 -4.67
N VAL A 126 -6.55 7.70 -4.92
CA VAL A 126 -5.87 7.70 -6.23
C VAL A 126 -5.26 6.33 -6.52
N ALA A 127 -4.54 5.73 -5.57
CA ALA A 127 -3.92 4.42 -5.73
C ALA A 127 -4.96 3.32 -5.98
N GLN A 128 -6.16 3.45 -5.42
CA GLN A 128 -7.28 2.52 -5.65
C GLN A 128 -8.04 2.79 -6.96
N GLY A 129 -7.71 3.88 -7.67
CA GLY A 129 -8.40 4.29 -8.89
C GLY A 129 -9.78 4.90 -8.66
N GLU A 130 -10.06 5.37 -7.44
CA GLU A 130 -11.31 6.03 -7.07
C GLU A 130 -11.32 7.51 -7.51
N LEU A 131 -10.14 8.12 -7.55
CA LEU A 131 -9.93 9.48 -8.03
C LEU A 131 -8.80 9.53 -9.06
N PRO A 132 -8.90 10.39 -10.08
CA PRO A 132 -7.78 10.67 -10.96
C PRO A 132 -6.73 11.52 -10.22
N ASN A 133 -5.43 11.32 -10.53
CA ASN A 133 -4.35 12.13 -9.98
C ASN A 133 -4.24 13.48 -10.73
N GLU A 134 -5.28 14.27 -10.68
CA GLU A 134 -5.39 15.57 -11.32
C GLU A 134 -5.51 16.68 -10.27
N ARG A 135 -4.69 17.72 -10.40
CA ARG A 135 -4.59 18.80 -9.41
C ARG A 135 -5.94 19.40 -9.05
N ASP A 136 -6.76 19.74 -10.04
CA ASP A 136 -8.04 20.43 -9.82
C ASP A 136 -9.05 19.53 -9.07
N VAL A 137 -9.05 18.23 -9.40
CA VAL A 137 -9.89 17.24 -8.70
C VAL A 137 -9.45 17.09 -7.26
N LEU A 138 -8.14 16.93 -7.02
CA LEU A 138 -7.59 16.73 -5.68
C LEU A 138 -7.72 18.00 -4.82
N MET A 139 -7.60 19.19 -5.39
CA MET A 139 -7.86 20.45 -4.68
C MET A 139 -9.32 20.56 -4.23
N THR A 140 -10.27 20.19 -5.10
CA THR A 140 -11.69 20.15 -4.74
C THR A 140 -11.95 19.20 -3.56
N GLN A 141 -11.27 18.05 -3.53
CA GLN A 141 -11.39 17.10 -2.41
C GLN A 141 -10.78 17.66 -1.11
N LEU A 142 -9.65 18.35 -1.18
CA LEU A 142 -9.05 19.01 -0.01
C LEU A 142 -9.98 20.08 0.59
N ASP A 143 -10.66 20.85 -0.26
CA ASP A 143 -11.65 21.83 0.19
C ASP A 143 -12.85 21.17 0.89
N HIS A 144 -13.34 20.04 0.37
CA HIS A 144 -14.41 19.27 1.00
C HIS A 144 -14.03 18.68 2.36
N GLN A 145 -12.81 18.19 2.52
CA GLN A 145 -12.32 17.61 3.79
C GLN A 145 -12.26 18.64 4.93
N LYS A 146 -12.08 19.91 4.63
CA LYS A 146 -12.12 21.00 5.62
C LYS A 146 -13.47 21.05 6.36
N TRP A 147 -14.58 20.83 5.65
CA TRP A 147 -15.95 20.91 6.20
C TRP A 147 -16.34 19.67 7.02
N SER A 148 -15.57 18.59 6.93
CA SER A 148 -15.84 17.33 7.65
C SER A 148 -15.12 17.26 9.01
N LEU A 149 -14.24 18.24 9.33
CA LEU A 149 -13.44 18.28 10.55
C LEU A 149 -13.91 19.36 11.55
N ASP A 150 -14.94 20.15 11.21
CA ASP A 150 -15.67 21.08 12.08
C ASP A 150 -16.97 20.41 12.58
#